data_226291ab702363914c01d325c5fc8e3b
#
_entry.id   226291ab702363914c01d325c5fc8e3b
#
_cell.length_a   1.000
_cell.length_b   1.000
_cell.length_c   1.000
_cell.angle_alpha   90.00
_cell.angle_beta   90.00
_cell.angle_gamma   90.00
#
_symmetry.space_group_name_H-M   'P 1'
#
loop_
_entity.id
_entity.type
_entity.pdbx_description
1 polymer ?
#
loop_
_entity_poly.entity_id
_entity_poly.type
_entity_poly.pdbx_seq_one_letter_code
_entity_poly.pdbx_strand_id
1 'polypeptide(L)'
;MIGAMSNKTQLGFYENAEKVINIPLTIITSFGTVMLPKMSNLVASHNREKTNQYISLSMKYVMCLSFALAFGLAGIGKVFAPVFWGQEFMLSGVLIMGLSITIPFMSFANIIRTQFLIPSEKDKEYLSSVIGGAVVNLIANTLLISKIGAIGATIGTILAEIFVCVIQTLSVRKELPVLRYIKSIWMFAVFGVAMFVGVFYIGNALENKVSTLFLQIICGMLIYGTFCVIYFVHTKDEMILKMLRGIKGKIR
;
A
#
# COMPACT_ATOMS: atom_id res chain seq x y z
N MET A 1 16.57 -11.51 -11.86
CA MET A 1 17.55 -10.49 -12.32
C MET A 1 18.64 -10.22 -11.29
N ILE A 2 18.32 -9.93 -10.00
CA ILE A 2 19.33 -9.57 -8.97
C ILE A 2 20.44 -10.62 -8.85
N GLY A 3 20.09 -11.91 -8.72
CA GLY A 3 21.07 -12.98 -8.54
C GLY A 3 22.02 -13.20 -9.74
N ALA A 4 21.61 -12.80 -10.95
CA ALA A 4 22.40 -12.92 -12.16
C ALA A 4 23.24 -11.66 -12.45
N MET A 5 22.74 -10.48 -12.07
CA MET A 5 23.36 -9.18 -12.39
C MET A 5 24.14 -8.56 -11.24
N SER A 6 23.94 -9.05 -10.00
CA SER A 6 24.66 -8.63 -8.80
C SER A 6 25.24 -9.85 -8.08
N ASN A 7 24.65 -10.28 -6.96
CA ASN A 7 25.07 -11.48 -6.23
C ASN A 7 23.91 -12.10 -5.42
N LYS A 8 24.13 -13.32 -4.90
CA LYS A 8 23.14 -14.06 -4.11
C LYS A 8 22.79 -13.36 -2.79
N THR A 9 23.72 -12.65 -2.18
CA THR A 9 23.49 -11.92 -0.92
C THR A 9 22.52 -10.78 -1.13
N GLN A 10 22.68 -10.00 -2.19
CA GLN A 10 21.76 -8.92 -2.57
C GLN A 10 20.35 -9.46 -2.89
N LEU A 11 20.27 -10.63 -3.54
CA LEU A 11 19.01 -11.32 -3.78
C LEU A 11 18.32 -11.67 -2.45
N GLY A 12 19.05 -12.27 -1.50
CA GLY A 12 18.51 -12.63 -0.18
C GLY A 12 18.00 -11.42 0.60
N PHE A 13 18.69 -10.29 0.55
CA PHE A 13 18.20 -9.04 1.18
C PHE A 13 16.89 -8.56 0.56
N TYR A 14 16.78 -8.60 -0.75
CA TYR A 14 15.57 -8.19 -1.47
C TYR A 14 14.40 -9.14 -1.20
N GLU A 15 14.60 -10.45 -1.29
CA GLU A 15 13.55 -11.45 -1.04
C GLU A 15 12.97 -11.35 0.38
N ASN A 16 13.83 -11.11 1.39
CA ASN A 16 13.37 -10.93 2.76
C ASN A 16 12.52 -9.64 2.90
N ALA A 17 12.94 -8.54 2.28
CA ALA A 17 12.16 -7.32 2.27
C ALA A 17 10.81 -7.50 1.55
N GLU A 18 10.80 -8.15 0.39
CA GLU A 18 9.61 -8.41 -0.40
C GLU A 18 8.59 -9.29 0.37
N LYS A 19 9.05 -10.31 1.09
CA LYS A 19 8.17 -11.13 1.95
C LYS A 19 7.40 -10.30 2.96
N VAL A 20 8.05 -9.31 3.59
CA VAL A 20 7.39 -8.41 4.55
C VAL A 20 6.34 -7.53 3.88
N ILE A 21 6.64 -7.01 2.69
CA ILE A 21 5.70 -6.18 1.92
C ILE A 21 4.49 -6.98 1.41
N ASN A 22 4.69 -8.25 1.08
CA ASN A 22 3.61 -9.12 0.58
C ASN A 22 2.55 -9.45 1.65
N ILE A 23 2.88 -9.39 2.95
CA ILE A 23 1.90 -9.63 4.03
C ILE A 23 0.72 -8.64 3.95
N PRO A 24 0.91 -7.31 4.04
CA PRO A 24 -0.18 -6.36 3.92
C PRO A 24 -0.85 -6.38 2.54
N LEU A 25 -0.09 -6.61 1.47
CA LEU A 25 -0.66 -6.69 0.13
C LEU A 25 -1.63 -7.87 -0.02
N THR A 26 -1.34 -9.01 0.60
CA THR A 26 -2.26 -10.17 0.60
C THR A 26 -3.60 -9.82 1.25
N ILE A 27 -3.61 -9.07 2.35
CA ILE A 27 -4.84 -8.62 3.00
C ILE A 27 -5.66 -7.73 2.05
N ILE A 28 -5.00 -6.78 1.41
CA ILE A 28 -5.62 -5.80 0.50
C ILE A 28 -6.17 -6.50 -0.76
N THR A 29 -5.39 -7.40 -1.36
CA THR A 29 -5.81 -8.12 -2.57
C THR A 29 -6.95 -9.09 -2.29
N SER A 30 -6.97 -9.73 -1.13
CA SER A 30 -8.08 -10.58 -0.67
C SER A 30 -9.39 -9.80 -0.59
N PHE A 31 -9.35 -8.56 -0.10
CA PHE A 31 -10.53 -7.69 -0.12
C PHE A 31 -11.05 -7.45 -1.54
N GLY A 32 -10.14 -7.17 -2.50
CA GLY A 32 -10.49 -7.03 -3.91
C GLY A 32 -11.20 -8.27 -4.47
N THR A 33 -10.68 -9.46 -4.18
CA THR A 33 -11.26 -10.74 -4.62
C THR A 33 -12.65 -10.98 -4.05
N VAL A 34 -12.87 -10.67 -2.77
CA VAL A 34 -14.19 -10.80 -2.12
C VAL A 34 -15.21 -9.82 -2.71
N MET A 35 -14.77 -8.63 -3.10
CA MET A 35 -15.66 -7.62 -3.68
C MET A 35 -16.00 -7.88 -5.16
N LEU A 36 -15.20 -8.66 -5.88
CA LEU A 36 -15.32 -8.88 -7.32
C LEU A 36 -16.71 -9.39 -7.75
N PRO A 37 -17.29 -10.46 -7.16
CA PRO A 37 -18.62 -10.95 -7.58
C PRO A 37 -19.72 -9.90 -7.40
N LYS A 38 -19.66 -9.13 -6.30
CA LYS A 38 -20.60 -8.05 -6.04
C LYS A 38 -20.51 -6.94 -7.07
N MET A 39 -19.29 -6.55 -7.43
CA MET A 39 -19.06 -5.51 -8.41
C MET A 39 -19.48 -5.96 -9.81
N SER A 40 -19.21 -7.22 -10.18
CA SER A 40 -19.68 -7.80 -11.46
C SER A 40 -21.21 -7.73 -11.59
N ASN A 41 -21.95 -8.08 -10.54
CA ASN A 41 -23.41 -7.97 -10.53
C ASN A 41 -23.90 -6.52 -10.67
N LEU A 42 -23.24 -5.55 -10.02
CA LEU A 42 -23.61 -4.14 -10.10
C LEU A 42 -23.32 -3.54 -11.48
N VAL A 43 -22.21 -3.90 -12.09
CA VAL A 43 -21.84 -3.46 -13.44
C VAL A 43 -22.79 -4.09 -14.47
N ALA A 44 -23.06 -5.40 -14.38
CA ALA A 44 -24.01 -6.09 -15.26
C ALA A 44 -25.44 -5.52 -15.19
N SER A 45 -25.87 -5.06 -14.01
CA SER A 45 -27.15 -4.39 -13.83
C SER A 45 -27.15 -2.91 -14.25
N HIS A 46 -26.07 -2.40 -14.83
CA HIS A 46 -25.90 -0.99 -15.23
C HIS A 46 -26.16 0.04 -14.11
N ASN A 47 -26.00 -0.36 -12.85
CA ASN A 47 -26.23 0.51 -11.70
C ASN A 47 -24.98 1.35 -11.38
N ARG A 48 -24.73 2.36 -12.22
CA ARG A 48 -23.55 3.24 -12.11
C ARG A 48 -23.44 3.96 -10.76
N GLU A 49 -24.56 4.38 -10.20
CA GLU A 49 -24.57 5.10 -8.92
C GLU A 49 -24.04 4.22 -7.79
N LYS A 50 -24.60 3.01 -7.62
CA LYS A 50 -24.13 2.06 -6.61
C LYS A 50 -22.71 1.60 -6.89
N THR A 51 -22.32 1.35 -8.14
CA THR A 51 -20.95 1.01 -8.53
C THR A 51 -19.97 2.08 -8.02
N ASN A 52 -20.22 3.35 -8.35
CA ASN A 52 -19.40 4.46 -7.90
C ASN A 52 -19.37 4.62 -6.37
N GLN A 53 -20.49 4.38 -5.70
CA GLN A 53 -20.57 4.42 -4.23
C GLN A 53 -19.69 3.35 -3.59
N TYR A 54 -19.76 2.09 -4.08
CA TYR A 54 -18.91 1.01 -3.55
C TYR A 54 -17.41 1.24 -3.83
N ILE A 55 -17.04 1.67 -5.04
CA ILE A 55 -15.66 2.01 -5.36
C ILE A 55 -15.16 3.14 -4.44
N SER A 56 -15.96 4.20 -4.24
CA SER A 56 -15.60 5.31 -3.37
C SER A 56 -15.37 4.88 -1.91
N LEU A 57 -16.24 4.01 -1.39
CA LEU A 57 -16.08 3.44 -0.05
C LEU A 57 -14.82 2.57 0.04
N SER A 58 -14.61 1.69 -0.93
CA SER A 58 -13.41 0.85 -1.00
C SER A 58 -12.14 1.69 -1.06
N MET A 59 -12.12 2.72 -1.93
CA MET A 59 -10.99 3.66 -2.00
C MET A 59 -10.71 4.29 -0.64
N LYS A 60 -11.73 4.79 0.05
CA LYS A 60 -11.56 5.46 1.34
C LYS A 60 -10.97 4.53 2.40
N TYR A 61 -11.54 3.34 2.60
CA TYR A 61 -11.12 2.45 3.70
C TYR A 61 -9.86 1.65 3.37
N VAL A 62 -9.76 1.12 2.15
CA VAL A 62 -8.56 0.37 1.74
C VAL A 62 -7.35 1.28 1.69
N MET A 63 -7.48 2.52 1.19
CA MET A 63 -6.37 3.46 1.15
C MET A 63 -6.00 3.97 2.54
N CYS A 64 -6.97 4.14 3.46
CA CYS A 64 -6.67 4.41 4.86
C CYS A 64 -5.76 3.32 5.46
N LEU A 65 -6.12 2.05 5.28
CA LEU A 65 -5.30 0.92 5.73
C LEU A 65 -3.96 0.85 5.00
N SER A 66 -3.97 1.04 3.69
CA SER A 66 -2.78 0.98 2.83
C SER A 66 -1.72 2.01 3.23
N PHE A 67 -2.11 3.26 3.50
CA PHE A 67 -1.18 4.29 3.97
C PHE A 67 -0.67 3.99 5.39
N ALA A 68 -1.52 3.46 6.29
CA ALA A 68 -1.06 3.02 7.61
C ALA A 68 0.04 1.96 7.50
N LEU A 69 -0.17 0.93 6.66
CA LEU A 69 0.77 -0.17 6.48
C LEU A 69 2.05 0.29 5.76
N ALA A 70 1.92 1.12 4.71
CA ALA A 70 3.07 1.63 3.97
C ALA A 70 4.00 2.48 4.85
N PHE A 71 3.46 3.50 5.49
CA PHE A 71 4.27 4.40 6.32
C PHE A 71 4.71 3.73 7.64
N GLY A 72 3.89 2.81 8.18
CA GLY A 72 4.27 2.02 9.33
C GLY A 72 5.48 1.13 9.04
N LEU A 73 5.43 0.33 7.96
CA LEU A 73 6.55 -0.52 7.52
C LEU A 73 7.79 0.30 7.16
N ALA A 74 7.61 1.44 6.47
CA ALA A 74 8.73 2.34 6.22
C ALA A 74 9.38 2.81 7.52
N GLY A 75 8.59 3.16 8.54
CA GLY A 75 9.09 3.67 9.82
C GLY A 75 9.86 2.65 10.63
N ILE A 76 9.40 1.38 10.64
CA ILE A 76 10.02 0.31 11.44
C ILE A 76 11.15 -0.43 10.72
N GLY A 77 11.27 -0.32 9.39
CA GLY A 77 12.13 -1.18 8.56
C GLY A 77 13.58 -1.28 9.06
N LYS A 78 14.19 -0.16 9.46
CA LYS A 78 15.56 -0.12 9.98
C LYS A 78 15.77 -0.89 11.29
N VAL A 79 14.77 -0.90 12.17
CA VAL A 79 14.81 -1.64 13.45
C VAL A 79 14.39 -3.09 13.24
N PHE A 80 13.37 -3.31 12.42
CA PHE A 80 12.81 -4.63 12.15
C PHE A 80 13.84 -5.62 11.59
N ALA A 81 14.55 -5.24 10.53
CA ALA A 81 15.45 -6.16 9.85
C ALA A 81 16.62 -6.64 10.74
N PRO A 82 17.37 -5.77 11.44
CA PRO A 82 18.42 -6.22 12.36
C PRO A 82 17.90 -7.03 13.55
N VAL A 83 16.72 -6.71 14.06
CA VAL A 83 16.13 -7.43 15.20
C VAL A 83 15.66 -8.84 14.80
N PHE A 84 15.10 -8.98 13.59
CA PHE A 84 14.47 -10.24 13.15
C PHE A 84 15.45 -11.20 12.47
N TRP A 85 16.40 -10.65 11.68
CA TRP A 85 17.32 -11.45 10.86
C TRP A 85 18.80 -11.26 11.24
N GLY A 86 19.11 -10.32 12.12
CA GLY A 86 20.48 -9.98 12.53
C GLY A 86 21.04 -8.76 11.82
N GLN A 87 22.15 -8.24 12.37
CA GLN A 87 22.78 -6.98 11.92
C GLN A 87 23.21 -7.00 10.45
N GLU A 88 23.50 -8.15 9.91
CA GLU A 88 23.89 -8.34 8.50
C GLU A 88 22.76 -7.95 7.52
N PHE A 89 21.50 -7.95 7.98
CA PHE A 89 20.32 -7.63 7.19
C PHE A 89 19.89 -6.16 7.26
N MET A 90 20.73 -5.23 7.72
CA MET A 90 20.40 -3.80 7.73
C MET A 90 19.93 -3.29 6.38
N LEU A 91 20.52 -3.80 5.28
CA LEU A 91 20.08 -3.42 3.94
C LEU A 91 18.64 -3.84 3.65
N SER A 92 18.21 -5.01 4.12
CA SER A 92 16.79 -5.42 3.99
C SER A 92 15.83 -4.41 4.64
N GLY A 93 16.24 -3.77 5.75
CA GLY A 93 15.47 -2.70 6.39
C GLY A 93 15.30 -1.48 5.48
N VAL A 94 16.36 -1.07 4.77
CA VAL A 94 16.31 0.01 3.79
C VAL A 94 15.42 -0.38 2.59
N LEU A 95 15.50 -1.64 2.15
CA LEU A 95 14.65 -2.15 1.05
C LEU A 95 13.17 -2.21 1.46
N ILE A 96 12.84 -2.59 2.72
CA ILE A 96 11.48 -2.52 3.26
C ILE A 96 10.97 -1.08 3.19
N MET A 97 11.76 -0.10 3.62
CA MET A 97 11.38 1.32 3.54
C MET A 97 11.07 1.75 2.10
N GLY A 98 11.91 1.36 1.13
CA GLY A 98 11.68 1.65 -0.28
C GLY A 98 10.45 0.94 -0.84
N LEU A 99 10.39 -0.37 -0.70
CA LEU A 99 9.29 -1.19 -1.24
C LEU A 99 7.93 -0.85 -0.61
N SER A 100 7.88 -0.36 0.63
CA SER A 100 6.62 0.06 1.25
C SER A 100 5.90 1.17 0.48
N ILE A 101 6.63 1.96 -0.31
CA ILE A 101 6.06 2.99 -1.21
C ILE A 101 5.13 2.35 -2.26
N THR A 102 5.36 1.09 -2.65
CA THR A 102 4.52 0.40 -3.64
C THR A 102 3.11 0.09 -3.12
N ILE A 103 2.94 -0.09 -1.79
CA ILE A 103 1.68 -0.53 -1.19
C ILE A 103 0.49 0.37 -1.56
N PRO A 104 0.54 1.71 -1.45
CA PRO A 104 -0.58 2.56 -1.86
C PRO A 104 -0.89 2.48 -3.35
N PHE A 105 0.12 2.40 -4.21
CA PHE A 105 -0.07 2.33 -5.66
C PHE A 105 -0.70 1.00 -6.07
N MET A 106 -0.19 -0.12 -5.54
CA MET A 106 -0.75 -1.45 -5.76
C MET A 106 -2.18 -1.57 -5.23
N SER A 107 -2.46 -0.97 -4.06
CA SER A 107 -3.80 -0.97 -3.47
C SER A 107 -4.80 -0.19 -4.31
N PHE A 108 -4.43 1.00 -4.77
CA PHE A 108 -5.26 1.84 -5.63
C PHE A 108 -5.55 1.13 -6.96
N ALA A 109 -4.51 0.61 -7.61
CA ALA A 109 -4.64 -0.17 -8.85
C ALA A 109 -5.51 -1.43 -8.65
N ASN A 110 -5.34 -2.14 -7.53
CA ASN A 110 -6.14 -3.31 -7.20
C ASN A 110 -7.64 -3.00 -7.13
N ILE A 111 -8.03 -1.89 -6.51
CA ILE A 111 -9.45 -1.48 -6.45
C ILE A 111 -9.98 -1.19 -7.85
N ILE A 112 -9.26 -0.41 -8.66
CA ILE A 112 -9.68 -0.11 -10.03
C ILE A 112 -9.82 -1.40 -10.84
N ARG A 113 -8.85 -2.29 -10.75
CA ARG A 113 -8.84 -3.56 -11.46
C ARG A 113 -10.01 -4.44 -11.06
N THR A 114 -10.16 -4.76 -9.76
CA THR A 114 -11.11 -5.76 -9.28
C THR A 114 -12.55 -5.25 -9.19
N GLN A 115 -12.73 -3.94 -9.03
CA GLN A 115 -14.06 -3.36 -8.85
C GLN A 115 -14.60 -2.65 -10.10
N PHE A 116 -13.74 -2.42 -11.12
CA PHE A 116 -14.20 -1.77 -12.34
C PHE A 116 -13.67 -2.42 -13.62
N LEU A 117 -12.35 -2.58 -13.81
CA LEU A 117 -11.82 -3.07 -15.09
C LEU A 117 -12.29 -4.49 -15.41
N ILE A 118 -12.10 -5.45 -14.48
CA ILE A 118 -12.53 -6.84 -14.68
C ILE A 118 -14.06 -6.94 -14.80
N PRO A 119 -14.87 -6.35 -13.88
CA PRO A 119 -16.32 -6.37 -14.01
C PRO A 119 -16.87 -5.74 -15.29
N SER A 120 -16.14 -4.79 -15.89
CA SER A 120 -16.53 -4.09 -17.11
C SER A 120 -15.93 -4.73 -18.39
N GLU A 121 -15.32 -5.92 -18.28
CA GLU A 121 -14.68 -6.65 -19.38
C GLU A 121 -13.61 -5.83 -20.12
N LYS A 122 -12.91 -4.93 -19.37
CA LYS A 122 -11.83 -4.08 -19.89
C LYS A 122 -10.46 -4.75 -19.77
N ASP A 123 -10.37 -5.98 -20.27
CA ASP A 123 -9.15 -6.79 -20.17
C ASP A 123 -7.97 -6.20 -20.93
N LYS A 124 -8.23 -5.48 -22.03
CA LYS A 124 -7.17 -4.84 -22.83
C LYS A 124 -6.47 -3.74 -22.04
N GLU A 125 -7.22 -2.89 -21.36
CA GLU A 125 -6.71 -1.80 -20.52
C GLU A 125 -5.93 -2.36 -19.32
N TYR A 126 -6.45 -3.42 -18.71
CA TYR A 126 -5.76 -4.12 -17.63
C TYR A 126 -4.45 -4.74 -18.11
N LEU A 127 -4.50 -5.59 -19.14
CA LEU A 127 -3.33 -6.29 -19.66
C LEU A 127 -2.25 -5.33 -20.17
N SER A 128 -2.63 -4.28 -20.91
CA SER A 128 -1.68 -3.29 -21.41
C SER A 128 -0.95 -2.56 -20.26
N SER A 129 -1.64 -2.27 -19.15
CA SER A 129 -1.02 -1.66 -17.99
C SER A 129 0.01 -2.58 -17.34
N VAL A 130 -0.31 -3.87 -17.18
CA VAL A 130 0.58 -4.87 -16.57
C VAL A 130 1.80 -5.14 -17.46
N ILE A 131 1.58 -5.33 -18.77
CA ILE A 131 2.68 -5.53 -19.73
C ILE A 131 3.59 -4.30 -19.74
N GLY A 132 3.02 -3.09 -19.79
CA GLY A 132 3.80 -1.86 -19.72
C GLY A 132 4.60 -1.74 -18.43
N GLY A 133 4.01 -2.08 -17.29
CA GLY A 133 4.71 -2.15 -16.00
C GLY A 133 5.88 -3.15 -16.02
N ALA A 134 5.67 -4.34 -16.61
CA ALA A 134 6.73 -5.33 -16.75
C ALA A 134 7.90 -4.82 -17.62
N VAL A 135 7.60 -4.09 -18.70
CA VAL A 135 8.63 -3.47 -19.56
C VAL A 135 9.39 -2.39 -18.79
N VAL A 136 8.69 -1.51 -18.05
CA VAL A 136 9.32 -0.49 -17.19
C VAL A 136 10.23 -1.14 -16.15
N ASN A 137 9.73 -2.21 -15.48
CA ASN A 137 10.52 -2.96 -14.50
C ASN A 137 11.77 -3.58 -15.14
N LEU A 138 11.63 -4.21 -16.31
CA LEU A 138 12.74 -4.82 -17.01
C LEU A 138 13.83 -3.80 -17.38
N ILE A 139 13.44 -2.65 -17.95
CA ILE A 139 14.37 -1.59 -18.34
C ILE A 139 15.06 -1.02 -17.10
N ALA A 140 14.28 -0.63 -16.08
CA ALA A 140 14.84 -0.04 -14.85
C ALA A 140 15.79 -1.01 -14.14
N ASN A 141 15.41 -2.29 -14.02
CA ASN A 141 16.24 -3.32 -13.42
C ASN A 141 17.55 -3.55 -14.18
N THR A 142 17.48 -3.60 -15.51
CA THR A 142 18.69 -3.76 -16.35
C THR A 142 19.66 -2.62 -16.18
N LEU A 143 19.17 -1.39 -16.04
CA LEU A 143 20.00 -0.20 -15.88
C LEU A 143 20.54 0.01 -14.45
N LEU A 144 19.78 -0.40 -13.43
CA LEU A 144 20.05 -0.03 -12.04
C LEU A 144 20.67 -1.18 -11.23
N ILE A 145 20.27 -2.45 -11.46
CA ILE A 145 20.77 -3.58 -10.66
C ILE A 145 22.29 -3.72 -10.78
N SER A 146 22.83 -3.58 -11.98
CA SER A 146 24.28 -3.66 -12.21
C SER A 146 25.09 -2.58 -11.47
N LYS A 147 24.47 -1.43 -11.16
CA LYS A 147 25.12 -0.29 -10.50
C LYS A 147 24.93 -0.28 -8.99
N ILE A 148 23.72 -0.56 -8.51
CA ILE A 148 23.32 -0.39 -7.11
C ILE A 148 22.60 -1.61 -6.51
N GLY A 149 22.71 -2.78 -7.14
CA GLY A 149 22.24 -4.05 -6.61
C GLY A 149 20.74 -4.07 -6.27
N ALA A 150 20.40 -4.58 -5.08
CA ALA A 150 19.02 -4.71 -4.60
C ALA A 150 18.25 -3.36 -4.50
N ILE A 151 18.95 -2.27 -4.24
CA ILE A 151 18.35 -0.93 -4.26
C ILE A 151 17.86 -0.59 -5.67
N GLY A 152 18.61 -0.96 -6.70
CA GLY A 152 18.20 -0.78 -8.09
C GLY A 152 16.92 -1.54 -8.43
N ALA A 153 16.81 -2.78 -7.97
CA ALA A 153 15.60 -3.57 -8.13
C ALA A 153 14.40 -2.95 -7.38
N THR A 154 14.62 -2.42 -6.19
CA THR A 154 13.58 -1.70 -5.42
C THR A 154 13.05 -0.49 -6.20
N ILE A 155 13.94 0.32 -6.77
CA ILE A 155 13.55 1.46 -7.60
C ILE A 155 12.78 0.99 -8.85
N GLY A 156 13.26 -0.06 -9.51
CA GLY A 156 12.59 -0.65 -10.67
C GLY A 156 11.17 -1.11 -10.34
N THR A 157 10.99 -1.77 -9.20
CA THR A 157 9.66 -2.20 -8.72
C THR A 157 8.75 -1.00 -8.42
N ILE A 158 9.25 0.03 -7.73
CA ILE A 158 8.48 1.25 -7.45
C ILE A 158 8.00 1.91 -8.75
N LEU A 159 8.89 2.08 -9.72
CA LEU A 159 8.56 2.70 -11.01
C LEU A 159 7.52 1.89 -11.78
N ALA A 160 7.62 0.57 -11.78
CA ALA A 160 6.66 -0.31 -12.43
C ALA A 160 5.27 -0.22 -11.80
N GLU A 161 5.17 -0.25 -10.47
CA GLU A 161 3.89 -0.18 -9.78
C GLU A 161 3.22 1.21 -9.91
N ILE A 162 4.01 2.28 -9.89
CA ILE A 162 3.51 3.62 -10.20
C ILE A 162 2.97 3.66 -11.63
N PHE A 163 3.71 3.11 -12.60
CA PHE A 163 3.29 3.07 -13.99
C PHE A 163 1.96 2.32 -14.16
N VAL A 164 1.85 1.11 -13.60
CA VAL A 164 0.60 0.32 -13.63
C VAL A 164 -0.56 1.11 -13.03
N CYS A 165 -0.37 1.69 -11.85
CA CYS A 165 -1.39 2.48 -11.18
C CYS A 165 -1.84 3.69 -12.03
N VAL A 166 -0.90 4.43 -12.61
CA VAL A 166 -1.19 5.59 -13.46
C VAL A 166 -1.94 5.18 -14.71
N ILE A 167 -1.49 4.14 -15.43
CA ILE A 167 -2.15 3.70 -16.68
C ILE A 167 -3.56 3.20 -16.41
N GLN A 168 -3.77 2.37 -15.38
CA GLN A 168 -5.12 1.92 -15.00
C GLN A 168 -6.03 3.10 -14.60
N THR A 169 -5.50 4.05 -13.86
CA THR A 169 -6.23 5.26 -13.44
C THR A 169 -6.64 6.11 -14.64
N LEU A 170 -5.72 6.34 -15.59
CA LEU A 170 -5.98 7.10 -16.80
C LEU A 170 -6.99 6.42 -17.72
N SER A 171 -6.98 5.08 -17.80
CA SER A 171 -7.92 4.34 -18.65
C SER A 171 -9.38 4.51 -18.21
N VAL A 172 -9.62 4.68 -16.90
CA VAL A 172 -10.98 4.79 -16.33
C VAL A 172 -11.42 6.23 -16.05
N ARG A 173 -10.59 7.24 -16.26
CA ARG A 173 -10.84 8.65 -15.88
C ARG A 173 -12.10 9.27 -16.46
N LYS A 174 -12.59 8.78 -17.59
CA LYS A 174 -13.82 9.25 -18.25
C LYS A 174 -15.09 8.63 -17.66
N GLU A 175 -14.97 7.53 -16.94
CA GLU A 175 -16.09 6.73 -16.44
C GLU A 175 -16.20 6.81 -14.91
N LEU A 176 -15.07 6.96 -14.23
CA LEU A 176 -15.00 7.08 -12.78
C LEU A 176 -14.52 8.46 -12.35
N PRO A 177 -15.05 9.01 -11.24
CA PRO A 177 -14.65 10.31 -10.70
C PRO A 177 -13.31 10.23 -9.95
N VAL A 178 -12.23 9.87 -10.66
CA VAL A 178 -10.90 9.60 -10.09
C VAL A 178 -10.38 10.74 -9.23
N LEU A 179 -10.55 11.99 -9.67
CA LEU A 179 -10.13 13.17 -8.89
C LEU A 179 -10.84 13.27 -7.54
N ARG A 180 -12.10 12.83 -7.45
CA ARG A 180 -12.84 12.77 -6.19
C ARG A 180 -12.23 11.70 -5.26
N TYR A 181 -11.84 10.55 -5.82
CA TYR A 181 -11.17 9.50 -5.04
C TYR A 181 -9.85 10.00 -4.47
N ILE A 182 -8.98 10.60 -5.29
CA ILE A 182 -7.70 11.16 -4.85
C ILE A 182 -7.92 12.22 -3.75
N LYS A 183 -8.89 13.12 -3.94
CA LYS A 183 -9.24 14.13 -2.93
C LYS A 183 -9.78 13.54 -1.62
N SER A 184 -10.34 12.35 -1.63
CA SER A 184 -10.86 11.70 -0.41
C SER A 184 -9.79 10.95 0.38
N ILE A 185 -8.66 10.62 -0.23
CA ILE A 185 -7.63 9.76 0.37
C ILE A 185 -6.34 10.51 0.76
N TRP A 186 -6.09 11.71 0.23
CA TRP A 186 -4.82 12.42 0.44
C TRP A 186 -4.50 12.71 1.91
N MET A 187 -5.54 12.92 2.73
CA MET A 187 -5.37 13.15 4.17
C MET A 187 -4.74 11.95 4.87
N PHE A 188 -5.06 10.72 4.44
CA PHE A 188 -4.44 9.52 4.99
C PHE A 188 -2.94 9.44 4.69
N ALA A 189 -2.50 9.98 3.55
CA ALA A 189 -1.08 10.11 3.25
C ALA A 189 -0.39 11.09 4.23
N VAL A 190 -1.02 12.23 4.52
CA VAL A 190 -0.52 13.21 5.51
C VAL A 190 -0.41 12.59 6.90
N PHE A 191 -1.44 11.85 7.34
CA PHE A 191 -1.41 11.13 8.62
C PHE A 191 -0.32 10.05 8.64
N GLY A 192 -0.13 9.36 7.50
CA GLY A 192 0.95 8.40 7.32
C GLY A 192 2.34 9.04 7.46
N VAL A 193 2.56 10.20 6.84
CA VAL A 193 3.83 10.94 6.97
C VAL A 193 4.07 11.34 8.44
N ALA A 194 3.06 11.86 9.14
CA ALA A 194 3.18 12.22 10.55
C ALA A 194 3.53 11.00 11.41
N MET A 195 2.87 9.86 11.17
CA MET A 195 3.19 8.59 11.82
C MET A 195 4.62 8.12 11.50
N PHE A 196 5.01 8.15 10.23
CA PHE A 196 6.36 7.75 9.79
C PHE A 196 7.44 8.56 10.52
N VAL A 197 7.30 9.89 10.58
CA VAL A 197 8.27 10.77 11.25
C VAL A 197 8.40 10.38 12.73
N GLY A 198 7.28 10.20 13.45
CA GLY A 198 7.31 9.80 14.86
C GLY A 198 7.95 8.44 15.09
N VAL A 199 7.54 7.43 14.29
CA VAL A 199 8.05 6.05 14.37
C VAL A 199 9.53 5.99 14.01
N PHE A 200 9.94 6.68 12.95
CA PHE A 200 11.33 6.72 12.50
C PHE A 200 12.24 7.41 13.52
N TYR A 201 11.77 8.50 14.16
CA TYR A 201 12.52 9.18 15.20
C TYR A 201 12.76 8.27 16.42
N ILE A 202 11.74 7.53 16.87
CA ILE A 202 11.86 6.55 17.96
C ILE A 202 12.92 5.50 17.62
N GLY A 203 12.92 4.97 16.38
CA GLY A 203 13.88 3.95 15.94
C GLY A 203 15.32 4.46 15.84
N ASN A 204 15.51 5.76 15.54
CA ASN A 204 16.86 6.35 15.52
C ASN A 204 17.36 6.76 16.92
N ALA A 205 16.47 7.06 17.86
CA ALA A 205 16.80 7.48 19.22
C ALA A 205 17.10 6.31 20.17
N LEU A 206 16.60 5.11 19.84
CA LEU A 206 16.72 3.92 20.69
C LEU A 206 17.51 2.82 19.98
N GLU A 207 18.06 1.90 20.77
CA GLU A 207 18.78 0.73 20.25
C GLU A 207 17.86 -0.22 19.48
N ASN A 208 18.42 -0.98 18.53
CA ASN A 208 17.71 -2.00 17.75
C ASN A 208 17.37 -3.21 18.64
N LYS A 209 16.29 -3.10 19.40
CA LYS A 209 15.77 -4.14 20.31
C LYS A 209 14.32 -4.45 19.99
N VAL A 210 13.87 -5.62 20.39
CA VAL A 210 12.46 -6.05 20.28
C VAL A 210 11.52 -5.05 20.98
N SER A 211 11.91 -4.53 22.14
CA SER A 211 11.14 -3.50 22.87
C SER A 211 10.95 -2.21 22.08
N THR A 212 11.99 -1.77 21.37
CA THR A 212 11.93 -0.59 20.50
C THR A 212 10.95 -0.81 19.35
N LEU A 213 10.96 -2.00 18.74
CA LEU A 213 10.02 -2.36 17.67
C LEU A 213 8.57 -2.33 18.17
N PHE A 214 8.28 -2.92 19.34
CA PHE A 214 6.95 -2.87 19.94
C PHE A 214 6.51 -1.44 20.25
N LEU A 215 7.41 -0.60 20.80
CA LEU A 215 7.14 0.79 21.07
C LEU A 215 6.80 1.56 19.77
N GLN A 216 7.58 1.35 18.70
CA GLN A 216 7.32 1.93 17.38
C GLN A 216 5.94 1.55 16.83
N ILE A 217 5.56 0.26 16.92
CA ILE A 217 4.26 -0.23 16.45
C ILE A 217 3.12 0.41 17.26
N ILE A 218 3.22 0.42 18.59
CA ILE A 218 2.18 0.99 19.46
C ILE A 218 2.05 2.51 19.21
N CYS A 219 3.16 3.25 19.21
CA CYS A 219 3.14 4.69 18.93
C CYS A 219 2.61 4.98 17.52
N GLY A 220 3.00 4.20 16.52
CA GLY A 220 2.49 4.32 15.16
C GLY A 220 0.97 4.14 15.08
N MET A 221 0.45 3.08 15.70
CA MET A 221 -1.00 2.83 15.77
C MET A 221 -1.74 3.95 16.49
N LEU A 222 -1.19 4.48 17.59
CA LEU A 222 -1.81 5.59 18.32
C LEU A 222 -1.82 6.88 17.51
N ILE A 223 -0.70 7.26 16.89
CA ILE A 223 -0.61 8.49 16.08
C ILE A 223 -1.59 8.39 14.89
N TYR A 224 -1.46 7.37 14.06
CA TYR A 224 -2.30 7.23 12.87
C TYR A 224 -3.77 7.03 13.21
N GLY A 225 -4.07 6.16 14.18
CA GLY A 225 -5.43 5.88 14.64
C GLY A 225 -6.13 7.12 15.18
N THR A 226 -5.43 7.93 15.99
CA THR A 226 -5.98 9.18 16.53
C THR A 226 -6.33 10.15 15.42
N PHE A 227 -5.43 10.40 14.46
CA PHE A 227 -5.74 11.27 13.31
C PHE A 227 -6.90 10.74 12.46
N CYS A 228 -6.95 9.43 12.20
CA CYS A 228 -8.06 8.83 11.48
C CYS A 228 -9.40 8.98 12.23
N VAL A 229 -9.43 8.73 13.54
CA VAL A 229 -10.65 8.89 14.34
C VAL A 229 -11.13 10.34 14.31
N ILE A 230 -10.24 11.30 14.54
CA ILE A 230 -10.57 12.75 14.47
C ILE A 230 -11.14 13.09 13.09
N TYR A 231 -10.50 12.64 12.02
CA TYR A 231 -10.95 12.88 10.65
C TYR A 231 -12.34 12.30 10.38
N PHE A 232 -12.58 11.04 10.74
CA PHE A 232 -13.87 10.39 10.52
C PHE A 232 -15.00 10.98 11.38
N VAL A 233 -14.71 11.41 12.59
CA VAL A 233 -15.68 12.13 13.44
C VAL A 233 -16.01 13.50 12.84
N HIS A 234 -15.00 14.23 12.37
CA HIS A 234 -15.20 15.55 11.75
C HIS A 234 -15.98 15.45 10.44
N THR A 235 -15.70 14.45 9.61
CA THR A 235 -16.39 14.21 8.33
C THR A 235 -17.75 13.53 8.50
N LYS A 236 -18.18 13.26 9.75
CA LYS A 236 -19.45 12.58 10.09
C LYS A 236 -19.64 11.27 9.34
N ASP A 237 -18.56 10.48 9.21
CA ASP A 237 -18.62 9.19 8.53
C ASP A 237 -19.54 8.22 9.29
N GLU A 238 -20.69 7.89 8.68
CA GLU A 238 -21.73 7.09 9.33
C GLU A 238 -21.26 5.70 9.76
N MET A 239 -20.36 5.07 9.00
CA MET A 239 -19.89 3.72 9.29
C MET A 239 -19.03 3.72 10.56
N ILE A 240 -18.08 4.64 10.64
CA ILE A 240 -17.21 4.78 11.83
C ILE A 240 -17.98 5.27 13.03
N LEU A 241 -18.93 6.21 12.85
CA LEU A 241 -19.78 6.69 13.95
C LEU A 241 -20.64 5.56 14.53
N LYS A 242 -21.17 4.65 13.70
CA LYS A 242 -21.89 3.46 14.18
C LYS A 242 -20.98 2.51 14.94
N MET A 243 -19.74 2.26 14.47
CA MET A 243 -18.76 1.45 15.20
C MET A 243 -18.42 2.07 16.57
N LEU A 244 -18.12 3.36 16.62
CA LEU A 244 -17.80 4.05 17.87
C LEU A 244 -18.95 4.05 18.88
N ARG A 245 -20.18 4.19 18.42
CA ARG A 245 -21.39 4.09 19.27
C ARG A 245 -21.60 2.66 19.78
N GLY A 246 -21.34 1.65 18.95
CA GLY A 246 -21.41 0.24 19.35
C GLY A 246 -20.39 -0.14 20.43
N ILE A 247 -19.21 0.44 20.41
CA ILE A 247 -18.17 0.25 21.46
C ILE A 247 -18.60 0.94 22.76
N LYS A 248 -19.13 2.17 22.70
CA LYS A 248 -19.67 2.87 23.89
C LYS A 248 -20.83 2.14 24.56
N GLY A 249 -21.68 1.44 23.80
CA GLY A 249 -22.80 0.65 24.31
C GLY A 249 -22.39 -0.68 24.97
N LYS A 250 -21.15 -1.19 24.72
CA LYS A 250 -20.62 -2.42 25.35
C LYS A 250 -19.78 -2.15 26.62
N ILE A 251 -19.44 -0.90 26.89
CA ILE A 251 -18.64 -0.50 28.08
C ILE A 251 -19.54 0.06 29.19
N ARG A 252 -20.84 0.14 28.95
CA ARG A 252 -21.86 0.37 29.95
C ARG A 252 -22.62 -0.92 30.25
#